data_3b77619eb8530ea0ee77d31e7a1d4bae
#
_entry.id   3b77619eb8530ea0ee77d31e7a1d4bae
#
_cell.length_a   1.000
_cell.length_b   1.000
_cell.length_c   1.000
_cell.angle_alpha   90.00
_cell.angle_beta   90.00
_cell.angle_gamma   90.00
#
_symmetry.space_group_name_H-M   'P 1'
#
loop_
_entity.id
_entity.type
_entity.pdbx_description
1 polymer ?
#
loop_
_entity_poly.entity_id
_entity_poly.type
_entity_poly.pdbx_seq_one_letter_code
_entity_poly.pdbx_strand_id
1 'polypeptide(L)'
;MKKPIVLVIMDGVGRGDGGPGDAVKQANTPTLDKLMATCPMTWLKAHGTAVGLPTDDDMGNSEVGHNALGCGQIYSQGAKLVQESIETGSLYQSKTWVELTDNCLQNGKALHFIGLLSDGNVHSNISHLIAMLKKAREMGLKKVYCHILLDGRDVPATSALEYVDQLEAVLASLSDAEHEYKIASGGGRMVITMDRYEANWPMVEMGWRTHVQGEGRQFASAKEAIETYRAENPGMIDQDLLPFVIAKDGQPVAKIANGDSVILFNFRGDRAQEISLAFDRKDFDHFDRGDYTGVKFAGMLEYDGDLKIPMHYLVEPPVIRNTLTEVLCKAGVHEYAVSETQKYGHVTYFWNGNRSGKVDESLEDYAEVPSDVIPFEQAPAMKSVEITDLLVEAMASHKYQFLRCNYPNGDMVGHTGVLSAVITAMEAVDTGLARVKEAADKYGYTLLVTADHGNADQMLETKKGKTSVRTAHSLNPVPFIIYDPDNKYEIKDGHYGLANVAPTIVTMMGLETPDCWQPSMI
;
A
#
# COMPACT_ATOMS: atom_id res chain seq x y z
N MET A 1 -13.98 26.46 -24.34
CA MET A 1 -13.16 25.51 -23.56
C MET A 1 -11.74 25.60 -24.08
N LYS A 2 -10.75 25.60 -23.21
CA LYS A 2 -9.33 25.57 -23.59
C LYS A 2 -9.00 24.23 -24.27
N LYS A 3 -7.78 24.09 -24.77
CA LYS A 3 -7.26 22.91 -25.47
C LYS A 3 -7.53 21.62 -24.70
N PRO A 4 -7.97 20.52 -25.33
CA PRO A 4 -8.15 19.24 -24.65
C PRO A 4 -6.82 18.65 -24.18
N ILE A 5 -6.87 17.79 -23.15
CA ILE A 5 -5.70 17.26 -22.46
C ILE A 5 -5.69 15.74 -22.52
N VAL A 6 -4.53 15.17 -22.82
CA VAL A 6 -4.24 13.74 -22.64
C VAL A 6 -3.17 13.57 -21.58
N LEU A 7 -3.43 12.72 -20.58
CA LEU A 7 -2.52 12.38 -19.51
C LEU A 7 -2.02 10.94 -19.67
N VAL A 8 -0.72 10.77 -19.76
CA VAL A 8 -0.05 9.48 -19.75
C VAL A 8 0.56 9.23 -18.37
N ILE A 9 0.18 8.14 -17.74
CA ILE A 9 0.73 7.67 -16.46
C ILE A 9 1.64 6.48 -16.76
N MET A 10 2.94 6.66 -16.52
CA MET A 10 3.94 5.61 -16.65
C MET A 10 4.10 4.93 -15.28
N ASP A 11 3.34 3.87 -15.03
CA ASP A 11 3.30 3.18 -13.75
C ASP A 11 4.68 2.67 -13.34
N GLY A 12 5.10 2.98 -12.11
CA GLY A 12 6.37 2.52 -11.58
C GLY A 12 7.61 3.22 -12.11
N VAL A 13 7.48 4.45 -12.65
CA VAL A 13 8.61 5.18 -13.25
C VAL A 13 9.01 6.38 -12.41
N GLY A 14 10.04 6.21 -11.60
CA GLY A 14 10.63 7.25 -10.76
C GLY A 14 11.95 7.81 -11.30
N ARG A 15 12.54 8.72 -10.52
CA ARG A 15 13.86 9.29 -10.74
C ARG A 15 14.92 8.41 -10.11
N GLY A 16 15.62 7.60 -10.90
CA GLY A 16 16.73 6.81 -10.42
C GLY A 16 18.03 7.60 -10.21
N ASP A 17 19.04 6.93 -9.75
CA ASP A 17 20.38 7.48 -9.47
C ASP A 17 21.32 7.41 -10.69
N GLY A 18 20.87 6.83 -11.80
CA GLY A 18 21.67 6.58 -12.99
C GLY A 18 22.65 5.40 -12.87
N GLY A 19 22.55 4.67 -11.76
CA GLY A 19 23.40 3.50 -11.49
C GLY A 19 22.95 2.21 -12.18
N PRO A 20 23.61 1.08 -11.88
CA PRO A 20 23.36 -0.21 -12.53
C PRO A 20 21.96 -0.79 -12.23
N GLY A 21 21.26 -0.28 -11.21
CA GLY A 21 19.88 -0.67 -10.89
C GLY A 21 18.81 0.23 -11.52
N ASP A 22 19.19 1.30 -12.19
CA ASP A 22 18.26 2.24 -12.80
C ASP A 22 17.89 1.79 -14.23
N ALA A 23 16.82 1.02 -14.36
CA ALA A 23 16.36 0.54 -15.65
C ALA A 23 15.80 1.67 -16.53
N VAL A 24 15.24 2.72 -15.92
CA VAL A 24 14.72 3.88 -16.65
C VAL A 24 15.86 4.59 -17.39
N LYS A 25 16.99 4.79 -16.71
CA LYS A 25 18.17 5.43 -17.30
C LYS A 25 18.90 4.56 -18.32
N GLN A 26 18.88 3.22 -18.13
CA GLN A 26 19.55 2.29 -19.04
C GLN A 26 18.73 2.02 -20.31
N ALA A 27 17.43 2.18 -20.27
CA ALA A 27 16.56 2.00 -21.43
C ALA A 27 16.79 3.10 -22.48
N ASN A 28 16.63 2.73 -23.74
CA ASN A 28 16.62 3.69 -24.84
C ASN A 28 15.24 4.33 -24.95
N THR A 29 15.09 5.51 -24.36
CA THR A 29 13.82 6.25 -24.26
C THR A 29 13.90 7.64 -24.88
N PRO A 30 14.13 7.73 -26.21
CA PRO A 30 14.41 9.01 -26.88
C PRO A 30 13.28 10.01 -26.77
N THR A 31 12.03 9.57 -26.72
CA THR A 31 10.87 10.47 -26.58
C THR A 31 10.79 11.07 -25.18
N LEU A 32 10.88 10.22 -24.16
CA LEU A 32 10.86 10.66 -22.76
C LEU A 32 12.05 11.59 -22.48
N ASP A 33 13.26 11.21 -22.90
CA ASP A 33 14.48 12.00 -22.72
C ASP A 33 14.33 13.40 -23.36
N LYS A 34 13.79 13.47 -24.58
CA LYS A 34 13.56 14.74 -25.26
C LYS A 34 12.52 15.60 -24.54
N LEU A 35 11.41 15.01 -24.11
CA LEU A 35 10.38 15.73 -23.37
C LEU A 35 10.94 16.28 -22.05
N MET A 36 11.70 15.50 -21.30
CA MET A 36 12.34 15.94 -20.06
C MET A 36 13.35 17.07 -20.28
N ALA A 37 14.06 17.05 -21.42
CA ALA A 37 15.10 18.04 -21.72
C ALA A 37 14.53 19.37 -22.27
N THR A 38 13.35 19.36 -22.88
CA THR A 38 12.85 20.50 -23.68
C THR A 38 11.54 21.09 -23.21
N CYS A 39 10.79 20.38 -22.34
CA CYS A 39 9.47 20.80 -21.88
C CYS A 39 9.52 21.33 -20.44
N PRO A 40 8.54 22.16 -20.03
CA PRO A 40 8.32 22.45 -18.63
C PRO A 40 8.11 21.15 -17.84
N MET A 41 8.93 20.93 -16.80
CA MET A 41 8.82 19.76 -15.96
C MET A 41 9.20 20.03 -14.51
N THR A 42 8.69 19.19 -13.63
CA THR A 42 9.09 19.14 -12.21
C THR A 42 9.05 17.70 -11.72
N TRP A 43 9.58 17.49 -10.52
CA TRP A 43 9.52 16.20 -9.84
C TRP A 43 8.46 16.24 -8.74
N LEU A 44 7.60 15.22 -8.71
CA LEU A 44 6.52 15.09 -7.74
C LEU A 44 6.89 14.07 -6.67
N LYS A 45 6.63 14.40 -5.42
CA LYS A 45 6.70 13.44 -4.33
C LYS A 45 5.52 12.45 -4.45
N ALA A 46 5.85 11.17 -4.56
CA ALA A 46 4.88 10.11 -4.85
C ALA A 46 4.83 9.03 -3.75
N HIS A 47 5.29 9.36 -2.54
CA HIS A 47 5.38 8.45 -1.41
C HIS A 47 5.07 9.19 -0.10
N GLY A 48 4.92 8.43 0.96
CA GLY A 48 4.80 8.95 2.31
C GLY A 48 3.60 9.86 2.52
N THR A 49 3.81 10.90 3.28
CA THR A 49 2.75 11.86 3.66
C THR A 49 2.16 12.61 2.47
N ALA A 50 2.88 12.71 1.35
CA ALA A 50 2.37 13.36 0.13
C ALA A 50 1.24 12.58 -0.57
N VAL A 51 1.09 11.31 -0.25
CA VAL A 51 -0.01 10.45 -0.73
C VAL A 51 -0.89 9.92 0.41
N GLY A 52 -0.79 10.54 1.59
CA GLY A 52 -1.63 10.22 2.76
C GLY A 52 -1.14 9.05 3.60
N LEU A 53 0.04 8.50 3.34
CA LEU A 53 0.64 7.45 4.16
C LEU A 53 1.21 8.02 5.47
N PRO A 54 1.37 7.19 6.52
CA PRO A 54 1.73 7.67 7.86
C PRO A 54 3.06 8.41 7.96
N THR A 55 4.09 7.95 7.25
CA THR A 55 5.44 8.54 7.29
C THR A 55 6.08 8.62 5.91
N ASP A 56 7.10 9.47 5.76
CA ASP A 56 7.84 9.61 4.51
C ASP A 56 8.75 8.39 4.17
N ASP A 57 8.90 7.45 5.09
CA ASP A 57 9.56 6.16 4.82
C ASP A 57 8.61 5.13 4.20
N ASP A 58 7.31 5.43 4.08
CA ASP A 58 6.35 4.57 3.42
C ASP A 58 6.45 4.71 1.91
N MET A 59 6.66 3.59 1.23
CA MET A 59 6.61 3.58 -0.24
C MET A 59 5.20 3.89 -0.73
N GLY A 60 5.12 4.69 -1.79
CA GLY A 60 3.87 4.84 -2.54
C GLY A 60 3.49 3.52 -3.22
N ASN A 61 2.26 3.48 -3.69
CA ASN A 61 1.73 2.38 -4.50
C ASN A 61 0.71 2.93 -5.51
N SER A 62 0.27 2.09 -6.43
CA SER A 62 -0.62 2.53 -7.51
C SER A 62 -1.97 3.01 -6.98
N GLU A 63 -2.51 2.45 -5.90
CA GLU A 63 -3.80 2.85 -5.34
C GLU A 63 -3.76 4.28 -4.78
N VAL A 64 -2.86 4.52 -3.81
CA VAL A 64 -2.74 5.86 -3.22
C VAL A 64 -2.22 6.89 -4.23
N GLY A 65 -1.39 6.46 -5.19
CA GLY A 65 -0.89 7.30 -6.28
C GLY A 65 -2.02 7.77 -7.19
N HIS A 66 -2.88 6.86 -7.66
CA HIS A 66 -4.02 7.22 -8.49
C HIS A 66 -5.10 7.97 -7.72
N ASN A 67 -5.32 7.67 -6.43
CA ASN A 67 -6.15 8.50 -5.56
C ASN A 67 -5.65 9.96 -5.55
N ALA A 68 -4.37 10.18 -5.29
CA ALA A 68 -3.80 11.52 -5.24
C ALA A 68 -3.89 12.24 -6.59
N LEU A 69 -3.53 11.56 -7.69
CA LEU A 69 -3.63 12.10 -9.05
C LEU A 69 -5.05 12.52 -9.43
N GLY A 70 -6.03 11.66 -9.14
CA GLY A 70 -7.42 11.84 -9.55
C GLY A 70 -8.28 12.66 -8.58
N CYS A 71 -7.80 12.92 -7.36
CA CYS A 71 -8.60 13.59 -6.35
C CYS A 71 -8.11 14.99 -5.98
N GLY A 72 -6.91 15.39 -6.38
CA GLY A 72 -6.36 16.72 -6.11
C GLY A 72 -6.13 17.04 -4.63
N GLN A 73 -6.28 16.06 -3.76
CA GLN A 73 -6.17 16.21 -2.32
C GLN A 73 -5.42 15.03 -1.68
N ILE A 74 -4.83 15.28 -0.53
CA ILE A 74 -4.13 14.25 0.25
C ILE A 74 -5.13 13.68 1.25
N TYR A 75 -5.42 12.39 1.12
CA TYR A 75 -6.35 11.70 2.00
C TYR A 75 -5.59 10.81 2.99
N SER A 76 -5.81 11.01 4.29
CA SER A 76 -5.10 10.25 5.32
C SER A 76 -5.45 8.76 5.28
N GLN A 77 -4.42 7.96 5.18
CA GLN A 77 -4.46 6.51 5.32
C GLN A 77 -3.86 6.10 6.68
N GLY A 78 -4.15 4.90 7.16
CA GLY A 78 -3.52 4.38 8.37
C GLY A 78 -4.20 4.80 9.68
N ALA A 79 -3.41 5.31 10.64
CA ALA A 79 -3.85 5.51 12.02
C ALA A 79 -5.17 6.31 12.18
N LYS A 80 -5.29 7.43 11.48
CA LYS A 80 -6.47 8.29 11.56
C LYS A 80 -7.72 7.58 11.03
N LEU A 81 -7.61 6.89 9.91
CA LEU A 81 -8.70 6.14 9.30
C LEU A 81 -9.20 5.03 10.24
N VAL A 82 -8.26 4.29 10.85
CA VAL A 82 -8.60 3.24 11.82
C VAL A 82 -9.26 3.83 13.06
N GLN A 83 -8.71 4.92 13.61
CA GLN A 83 -9.28 5.59 14.78
C GLN A 83 -10.71 6.05 14.51
N GLU A 84 -10.96 6.72 13.39
CA GLU A 84 -12.30 7.17 13.01
C GLU A 84 -13.27 6.00 12.83
N SER A 85 -12.83 4.87 12.27
CA SER A 85 -13.67 3.69 12.09
C SER A 85 -14.04 3.00 13.41
N ILE A 86 -13.15 3.05 14.40
CA ILE A 86 -13.43 2.58 15.76
C ILE A 86 -14.42 3.50 16.46
N GLU A 87 -14.20 4.82 16.42
CA GLU A 87 -15.04 5.83 17.07
C GLU A 87 -16.47 5.85 16.52
N THR A 88 -16.61 5.72 15.20
CA THR A 88 -17.93 5.62 14.55
C THR A 88 -18.57 4.24 14.68
N GLY A 89 -17.81 3.22 15.04
CA GLY A 89 -18.26 1.83 15.11
C GLY A 89 -18.31 1.12 13.75
N SER A 90 -17.92 1.76 12.66
CA SER A 90 -17.97 1.18 11.31
C SER A 90 -17.07 -0.05 11.17
N LEU A 91 -15.92 -0.10 11.87
CA LEU A 91 -15.03 -1.27 11.93
C LEU A 91 -15.80 -2.52 12.38
N TYR A 92 -16.63 -2.39 13.41
CA TYR A 92 -17.39 -3.50 14.01
C TYR A 92 -18.60 -3.94 13.18
N GLN A 93 -18.98 -3.13 12.19
CA GLN A 93 -20.04 -3.44 11.22
C GLN A 93 -19.47 -4.00 9.93
N SER A 94 -18.14 -3.99 9.75
CA SER A 94 -17.51 -4.55 8.57
C SER A 94 -17.81 -6.05 8.43
N LYS A 95 -18.00 -6.50 7.20
CA LYS A 95 -18.21 -7.92 6.91
C LYS A 95 -17.11 -8.79 7.50
N THR A 96 -15.87 -8.34 7.40
CA THR A 96 -14.70 -9.07 7.90
C THR A 96 -14.73 -9.23 9.42
N TRP A 97 -14.97 -8.15 10.18
CA TRP A 97 -15.09 -8.25 11.64
C TRP A 97 -16.20 -9.22 12.06
N VAL A 98 -17.37 -9.11 11.43
CA VAL A 98 -18.51 -9.99 11.71
C VAL A 98 -18.16 -11.44 11.42
N GLU A 99 -17.55 -11.75 10.28
CA GLU A 99 -17.16 -13.12 9.93
C GLU A 99 -16.15 -13.73 10.90
N LEU A 100 -15.14 -12.94 11.35
CA LEU A 100 -14.14 -13.41 12.31
C LEU A 100 -14.74 -13.65 13.70
N THR A 101 -15.58 -12.76 14.17
CA THR A 101 -16.22 -12.88 15.50
C THR A 101 -17.31 -13.93 15.54
N ASP A 102 -18.12 -14.05 14.48
CA ASP A 102 -19.12 -15.13 14.36
C ASP A 102 -18.47 -16.52 14.34
N ASN A 103 -17.32 -16.65 13.70
CA ASN A 103 -16.54 -17.88 13.76
C ASN A 103 -16.19 -18.29 15.20
N CYS A 104 -15.82 -17.34 16.02
CA CYS A 104 -15.54 -17.59 17.45
C CYS A 104 -16.80 -17.95 18.22
N LEU A 105 -17.89 -17.20 18.01
CA LEU A 105 -19.15 -17.39 18.75
C LEU A 105 -19.87 -18.68 18.36
N GLN A 106 -19.90 -19.01 17.06
CA GLN A 106 -20.68 -20.15 16.55
C GLN A 106 -19.89 -21.46 16.55
N ASN A 107 -18.59 -21.40 16.30
CA ASN A 107 -17.73 -22.58 16.16
C ASN A 107 -16.81 -22.81 17.36
N GLY A 108 -16.94 -22.00 18.42
CA GLY A 108 -16.11 -22.12 19.63
C GLY A 108 -14.62 -21.88 19.40
N LYS A 109 -14.25 -21.12 18.35
CA LYS A 109 -12.88 -20.79 18.00
C LYS A 109 -12.36 -19.63 18.84
N ALA A 110 -11.04 -19.50 18.93
CA ALA A 110 -10.38 -18.38 19.57
C ALA A 110 -10.17 -17.22 18.59
N LEU A 111 -10.15 -16.01 19.13
CA LEU A 111 -9.70 -14.81 18.44
C LEU A 111 -8.28 -14.47 18.87
N HIS A 112 -7.40 -14.30 17.92
CA HIS A 112 -6.01 -13.90 18.16
C HIS A 112 -5.73 -12.54 17.55
N PHE A 113 -5.00 -11.71 18.29
CA PHE A 113 -4.45 -10.44 17.81
C PHE A 113 -2.94 -10.55 17.74
N ILE A 114 -2.36 -10.15 16.60
CA ILE A 114 -0.91 -10.02 16.42
C ILE A 114 -0.62 -8.56 16.10
N GLY A 115 0.43 -7.97 16.66
CA GLY A 115 0.85 -6.63 16.28
C GLY A 115 1.79 -5.96 17.26
N LEU A 116 2.25 -4.78 16.88
CA LEU A 116 3.19 -3.98 17.64
C LEU A 116 2.51 -3.31 18.83
N LEU A 117 3.01 -3.56 20.02
CA LEU A 117 2.42 -3.10 21.26
C LEU A 117 3.06 -1.79 21.73
N SER A 118 2.57 -0.68 21.22
CA SER A 118 2.96 0.67 21.67
C SER A 118 1.93 1.72 21.22
N ASP A 119 2.12 2.95 21.64
CA ASP A 119 1.40 4.14 21.17
C ASP A 119 2.21 4.99 20.18
N GLY A 120 3.29 4.42 19.63
CA GLY A 120 4.16 5.11 18.69
C GLY A 120 3.48 5.61 17.42
N ASN A 121 2.33 5.04 17.08
CA ASN A 121 1.44 5.48 16.01
C ASN A 121 2.09 5.47 14.60
N VAL A 122 3.13 4.68 14.44
CA VAL A 122 3.82 4.46 13.15
C VAL A 122 3.30 3.19 12.46
N HIS A 123 3.27 2.07 13.17
CA HIS A 123 2.78 0.78 12.65
C HIS A 123 1.43 0.37 13.22
N SER A 124 1.17 0.77 14.46
CA SER A 124 0.00 0.37 15.25
C SER A 124 -0.27 1.40 16.34
N ASN A 125 -1.38 1.20 17.06
CA ASN A 125 -1.65 1.93 18.29
C ASN A 125 -2.32 0.98 19.29
N ILE A 126 -1.79 0.92 20.52
CA ILE A 126 -2.35 0.10 21.61
C ILE A 126 -3.83 0.42 21.89
N SER A 127 -4.25 1.68 21.69
CA SER A 127 -5.65 2.08 21.88
C SER A 127 -6.60 1.35 20.93
N HIS A 128 -6.16 1.05 19.72
CA HIS A 128 -6.94 0.29 18.74
C HIS A 128 -7.14 -1.16 19.20
N LEU A 129 -6.07 -1.80 19.69
CA LEU A 129 -6.15 -3.15 20.27
C LEU A 129 -7.10 -3.19 21.46
N ILE A 130 -6.95 -2.25 22.40
CA ILE A 130 -7.81 -2.18 23.60
C ILE A 130 -9.29 -1.99 23.24
N ALA A 131 -9.58 -1.15 22.25
CA ALA A 131 -10.95 -0.95 21.78
C ALA A 131 -11.56 -2.24 21.21
N MET A 132 -10.81 -2.97 20.40
CA MET A 132 -11.25 -4.26 19.81
C MET A 132 -11.39 -5.36 20.88
N LEU A 133 -10.52 -5.41 21.88
CA LEU A 133 -10.62 -6.35 23.01
C LEU A 133 -11.90 -6.11 23.82
N LYS A 134 -12.20 -4.85 24.14
CA LYS A 134 -13.43 -4.47 24.84
C LYS A 134 -14.67 -4.84 24.03
N LYS A 135 -14.64 -4.60 22.72
CA LYS A 135 -15.74 -4.96 21.81
C LYS A 135 -15.93 -6.47 21.73
N ALA A 136 -14.86 -7.24 21.63
CA ALA A 136 -14.92 -8.71 21.63
C ALA A 136 -15.57 -9.23 22.92
N ARG A 137 -15.22 -8.64 24.07
CA ARG A 137 -15.83 -9.00 25.37
C ARG A 137 -17.32 -8.64 25.45
N GLU A 138 -17.68 -7.46 24.96
CA GLU A 138 -19.08 -7.02 24.86
C GLU A 138 -19.91 -8.00 24.00
N MET A 139 -19.34 -8.51 22.92
CA MET A 139 -19.97 -9.51 22.04
C MET A 139 -20.02 -10.92 22.65
N GLY A 140 -19.32 -11.18 23.76
CA GLY A 140 -19.31 -12.46 24.45
C GLY A 140 -18.29 -13.47 23.95
N LEU A 141 -17.23 -13.02 23.25
CA LEU A 141 -16.13 -13.91 22.87
C LEU A 141 -15.43 -14.44 24.12
N LYS A 142 -15.26 -15.77 24.19
CA LYS A 142 -14.77 -16.46 25.40
C LYS A 142 -13.25 -16.61 25.46
N LYS A 143 -12.60 -16.71 24.31
CA LYS A 143 -11.15 -16.99 24.20
C LYS A 143 -10.51 -15.95 23.26
N VAL A 144 -9.73 -15.04 23.83
CA VAL A 144 -9.03 -14.00 23.10
C VAL A 144 -7.58 -13.90 23.57
N TYR A 145 -6.65 -13.97 22.62
CA TYR A 145 -5.22 -14.02 22.91
C TYR A 145 -4.46 -12.95 22.12
N CYS A 146 -3.47 -12.34 22.77
CA CYS A 146 -2.61 -11.33 22.16
C CYS A 146 -1.20 -11.89 21.97
N HIS A 147 -0.67 -11.74 20.77
CA HIS A 147 0.71 -12.05 20.39
C HIS A 147 1.42 -10.72 20.13
N ILE A 148 2.24 -10.28 21.09
CA ILE A 148 2.73 -8.92 21.16
C ILE A 148 4.13 -8.79 20.54
N LEU A 149 4.32 -7.78 19.71
CA LEU A 149 5.63 -7.39 19.20
C LEU A 149 6.10 -6.16 19.99
N LEU A 150 7.32 -6.20 20.51
CA LEU A 150 7.87 -5.16 21.36
C LEU A 150 8.55 -4.09 20.50
N ASP A 151 8.28 -2.83 20.79
CA ASP A 151 8.69 -1.70 19.97
C ASP A 151 10.11 -1.22 20.31
N GLY A 152 10.27 -0.27 21.20
CA GLY A 152 11.58 0.29 21.55
C GLY A 152 12.29 1.05 20.42
N ARG A 153 11.56 1.36 19.32
CA ARG A 153 12.07 2.10 18.17
C ARG A 153 11.24 3.36 17.89
N ASP A 154 9.93 3.22 17.81
CA ASP A 154 8.99 4.34 17.59
C ASP A 154 8.58 4.99 18.92
N VAL A 155 8.97 4.36 20.02
CA VAL A 155 8.83 4.81 21.41
C VAL A 155 10.18 4.61 22.12
N PRO A 156 10.37 5.10 23.37
CA PRO A 156 11.62 4.95 24.09
C PRO A 156 12.11 3.49 24.15
N ALA A 157 13.40 3.31 24.02
CA ALA A 157 14.06 2.03 23.76
C ALA A 157 13.76 0.91 24.76
N THR A 158 13.36 1.24 25.99
CA THR A 158 13.09 0.30 27.09
C THR A 158 11.74 0.52 27.75
N SER A 159 10.74 1.02 27.00
CA SER A 159 9.40 1.34 27.51
C SER A 159 8.39 0.19 27.44
N ALA A 160 8.79 -1.01 27.01
CA ALA A 160 7.88 -2.13 26.76
C ALA A 160 7.00 -2.49 27.95
N LEU A 161 7.55 -2.42 29.19
CA LEU A 161 6.79 -2.77 30.40
C LEU A 161 5.61 -1.83 30.66
N GLU A 162 5.68 -0.58 30.25
CA GLU A 162 4.56 0.38 30.38
C GLU A 162 3.36 -0.09 29.56
N TYR A 163 3.58 -0.52 28.33
CA TYR A 163 2.54 -1.04 27.45
C TYR A 163 2.05 -2.43 27.85
N VAL A 164 2.96 -3.30 28.30
CA VAL A 164 2.61 -4.63 28.80
C VAL A 164 1.74 -4.50 30.05
N ASP A 165 2.11 -3.67 31.02
CA ASP A 165 1.33 -3.45 32.24
C ASP A 165 -0.06 -2.87 31.94
N GLN A 166 -0.14 -1.93 30.97
CA GLN A 166 -1.42 -1.38 30.50
C GLN A 166 -2.31 -2.46 29.86
N LEU A 167 -1.74 -3.28 28.97
CA LEU A 167 -2.50 -4.34 28.32
C LEU A 167 -2.95 -5.41 29.33
N GLU A 168 -2.06 -5.86 30.21
CA GLU A 168 -2.38 -6.87 31.24
C GLU A 168 -3.51 -6.40 32.17
N ALA A 169 -3.53 -5.12 32.55
CA ALA A 169 -4.61 -4.55 33.36
C ALA A 169 -5.97 -4.63 32.62
N VAL A 170 -5.99 -4.33 31.32
CA VAL A 170 -7.19 -4.46 30.50
C VAL A 170 -7.63 -5.92 30.38
N LEU A 171 -6.70 -6.82 30.02
CA LEU A 171 -7.00 -8.24 29.86
C LEU A 171 -7.54 -8.87 31.15
N ALA A 172 -6.97 -8.51 32.30
CA ALA A 172 -7.47 -8.95 33.60
C ALA A 172 -8.91 -8.46 33.87
N SER A 173 -9.23 -7.21 33.51
CA SER A 173 -10.58 -6.66 33.66
C SER A 173 -11.62 -7.33 32.75
N LEU A 174 -11.19 -7.93 31.65
CA LEU A 174 -12.05 -8.60 30.68
C LEU A 174 -12.19 -10.11 30.93
N SER A 175 -11.36 -10.67 31.81
CA SER A 175 -11.33 -12.10 32.11
C SER A 175 -12.19 -12.43 33.35
N ASP A 176 -12.83 -13.59 33.33
CA ASP A 176 -13.59 -14.18 34.41
C ASP A 176 -13.62 -15.72 34.30
N ALA A 177 -14.51 -16.39 35.00
CA ALA A 177 -14.59 -17.86 34.97
C ALA A 177 -14.94 -18.44 33.58
N GLU A 178 -15.58 -17.65 32.72
CA GLU A 178 -16.03 -18.08 31.39
C GLU A 178 -15.26 -17.42 30.24
N HIS A 179 -14.46 -16.38 30.52
CA HIS A 179 -13.77 -15.56 29.52
C HIS A 179 -12.28 -15.53 29.82
N GLU A 180 -11.50 -16.01 28.88
CA GLU A 180 -10.04 -16.04 28.95
C GLU A 180 -9.43 -15.04 27.95
N TYR A 181 -8.89 -13.94 28.47
CA TYR A 181 -8.21 -12.88 27.72
C TYR A 181 -6.77 -12.77 28.22
N LYS A 182 -5.79 -13.18 27.40
CA LYS A 182 -4.39 -13.29 27.83
C LYS A 182 -3.41 -12.88 26.74
N ILE A 183 -2.20 -12.46 27.15
CA ILE A 183 -1.04 -12.49 26.29
C ILE A 183 -0.59 -13.94 26.15
N ALA A 184 -0.33 -14.40 24.92
CA ALA A 184 0.08 -15.76 24.64
C ALA A 184 1.54 -15.88 24.22
N SER A 185 2.08 -14.90 23.53
CA SER A 185 3.46 -14.90 23.05
C SER A 185 3.94 -13.49 22.71
N GLY A 186 5.24 -13.34 22.48
CA GLY A 186 5.79 -12.08 22.04
C GLY A 186 7.27 -12.15 21.67
N GLY A 187 7.84 -10.98 21.39
CA GLY A 187 9.25 -10.79 21.06
C GLY A 187 9.50 -9.45 20.41
N GLY A 188 10.75 -9.07 20.27
CA GLY A 188 11.16 -7.80 19.66
C GLY A 188 10.83 -7.73 18.17
N ARG A 189 10.33 -6.58 17.73
CA ARG A 189 9.94 -6.32 16.33
C ARG A 189 11.07 -6.52 15.31
N MET A 190 12.32 -6.45 15.72
CA MET A 190 13.49 -6.65 14.86
C MET A 190 14.03 -8.08 14.94
N VAL A 191 13.39 -8.97 15.73
CA VAL A 191 13.77 -10.36 15.89
C VAL A 191 12.75 -11.30 15.26
N ILE A 192 11.47 -10.99 15.39
CA ILE A 192 10.39 -11.84 14.87
C ILE A 192 9.36 -11.02 14.06
N THR A 193 8.70 -11.68 13.12
CA THR A 193 7.45 -11.29 12.44
C THR A 193 7.56 -10.09 11.52
N MET A 194 8.13 -8.97 11.98
CA MET A 194 8.04 -7.68 11.30
C MET A 194 9.21 -7.44 10.33
N ASP A 195 9.54 -8.41 9.49
CA ASP A 195 10.43 -8.16 8.35
C ASP A 195 9.75 -7.29 7.30
N ARG A 196 10.51 -6.76 6.37
CA ARG A 196 10.03 -6.00 5.21
C ARG A 196 10.91 -6.21 3.99
N TYR A 197 10.30 -6.11 2.83
CA TYR A 197 11.00 -6.18 1.54
C TYR A 197 11.73 -7.51 1.33
N GLU A 198 11.16 -8.58 1.90
CA GLU A 198 11.71 -9.94 1.82
C GLU A 198 13.19 -10.05 2.22
N ALA A 199 13.61 -9.17 3.15
CA ALA A 199 15.00 -9.08 3.55
C ALA A 199 15.44 -10.24 4.44
N ASN A 200 14.51 -10.82 5.22
CA ASN A 200 14.82 -11.84 6.23
C ASN A 200 13.61 -12.74 6.54
N TRP A 201 13.23 -13.61 5.61
CA TRP A 201 12.15 -14.58 5.85
C TRP A 201 12.35 -15.47 7.10
N PRO A 202 13.56 -15.86 7.52
CA PRO A 202 13.76 -16.56 8.81
C PRO A 202 13.23 -15.79 10.02
N MET A 203 13.20 -14.47 9.98
CA MET A 203 12.59 -13.63 11.04
C MET A 203 11.06 -13.82 11.08
N VAL A 204 10.42 -13.91 9.92
CA VAL A 204 8.98 -14.17 9.81
C VAL A 204 8.67 -15.60 10.24
N GLU A 205 9.49 -16.56 9.83
CA GLU A 205 9.40 -17.96 10.29
C GLU A 205 9.50 -18.08 11.82
N MET A 206 10.43 -17.37 12.44
CA MET A 206 10.56 -17.34 13.89
C MET A 206 9.29 -16.79 14.56
N GLY A 207 8.69 -15.75 14.01
CA GLY A 207 7.39 -15.25 14.45
C GLY A 207 6.28 -16.29 14.28
N TRP A 208 6.26 -17.00 13.17
CA TRP A 208 5.31 -18.09 12.93
C TRP A 208 5.42 -19.18 13.97
N ARG A 209 6.63 -19.69 14.22
CA ARG A 209 6.89 -20.70 15.25
C ARG A 209 6.44 -20.25 16.63
N THR A 210 6.71 -18.98 16.96
CA THR A 210 6.35 -18.40 18.26
C THR A 210 4.84 -18.24 18.42
N HIS A 211 4.17 -17.61 17.48
CA HIS A 211 2.74 -17.26 17.61
C HIS A 211 1.81 -18.41 17.24
N VAL A 212 2.12 -19.14 16.16
CA VAL A 212 1.25 -20.18 15.61
C VAL A 212 1.54 -21.52 16.27
N GLN A 213 2.81 -21.92 16.35
CA GLN A 213 3.21 -23.24 16.86
C GLN A 213 3.44 -23.25 18.37
N GLY A 214 3.55 -22.08 19.01
CA GLY A 214 3.82 -21.97 20.45
C GLY A 214 5.21 -22.45 20.83
N GLU A 215 6.17 -22.31 19.92
CA GLU A 215 7.56 -22.71 20.12
C GLU A 215 8.39 -21.51 20.57
N GLY A 216 9.11 -21.67 21.66
CA GLY A 216 9.97 -20.64 22.22
C GLY A 216 10.24 -20.84 23.70
N ARG A 217 11.09 -19.98 24.25
CA ARG A 217 11.36 -19.98 25.68
C ARG A 217 10.10 -19.64 26.47
N GLN A 218 9.78 -20.45 27.47
CA GLN A 218 8.55 -20.35 28.24
C GLN A 218 8.72 -19.47 29.47
N PHE A 219 7.72 -18.64 29.73
CA PHE A 219 7.61 -17.78 30.91
C PHE A 219 6.17 -17.75 31.41
N ALA A 220 6.00 -17.43 32.69
CA ALA A 220 4.68 -17.30 33.31
C ALA A 220 3.96 -16.00 32.86
N SER A 221 4.71 -14.96 32.48
CA SER A 221 4.18 -13.68 32.03
C SER A 221 5.12 -12.97 31.05
N ALA A 222 4.58 -12.05 30.25
CA ALA A 222 5.39 -11.20 29.37
C ALA A 222 6.37 -10.32 30.17
N LYS A 223 5.95 -9.82 31.32
CA LYS A 223 6.83 -9.06 32.24
C LYS A 223 8.04 -9.87 32.67
N GLU A 224 7.83 -11.10 33.12
CA GLU A 224 8.92 -12.00 33.49
C GLU A 224 9.90 -12.23 32.34
N ALA A 225 9.39 -12.46 31.14
CA ALA A 225 10.20 -12.64 29.94
C ALA A 225 11.10 -11.43 29.67
N ILE A 226 10.52 -10.23 29.66
CA ILE A 226 11.23 -8.97 29.40
C ILE A 226 12.30 -8.72 30.47
N GLU A 227 11.95 -8.85 31.75
CA GLU A 227 12.87 -8.66 32.87
C GLU A 227 14.02 -9.67 32.85
N THR A 228 13.73 -10.93 32.54
CA THR A 228 14.73 -11.98 32.42
C THR A 228 15.72 -11.72 31.29
N TYR A 229 15.22 -11.38 30.09
CA TYR A 229 16.09 -11.10 28.96
C TYR A 229 16.95 -9.86 29.18
N ARG A 230 16.42 -8.82 29.81
CA ARG A 230 17.18 -7.62 30.19
C ARG A 230 18.25 -7.91 31.21
N ALA A 231 17.98 -8.80 32.19
CA ALA A 231 18.94 -9.19 33.18
C ALA A 231 20.08 -10.05 32.57
N GLU A 232 19.75 -10.95 31.66
CA GLU A 232 20.73 -11.80 30.96
C GLU A 232 21.58 -11.02 29.96
N ASN A 233 21.04 -9.95 29.38
CA ASN A 233 21.67 -9.11 28.34
C ASN A 233 21.57 -7.63 28.71
N PRO A 234 22.39 -7.13 29.64
CA PRO A 234 22.40 -5.73 30.05
C PRO A 234 22.59 -4.80 28.83
N GLY A 235 21.71 -3.80 28.69
CA GLY A 235 21.72 -2.86 27.58
C GLY A 235 20.89 -3.29 26.36
N MET A 236 20.27 -4.48 26.39
CA MET A 236 19.34 -4.90 25.33
C MET A 236 18.12 -3.98 25.30
N ILE A 237 17.79 -3.46 24.12
CA ILE A 237 16.61 -2.63 23.89
C ILE A 237 15.43 -3.50 23.44
N ASP A 238 14.22 -3.00 23.59
CA ASP A 238 12.99 -3.79 23.43
C ASP A 238 12.80 -4.37 22.03
N GLN A 239 13.19 -3.63 20.99
CA GLN A 239 13.08 -4.12 19.62
C GLN A 239 13.91 -5.38 19.33
N ASP A 240 14.93 -5.65 20.14
CA ASP A 240 15.88 -6.77 19.97
C ASP A 240 15.62 -7.90 20.96
N LEU A 241 14.59 -7.82 21.80
CA LEU A 241 14.24 -8.86 22.76
C LEU A 241 13.87 -10.18 22.06
N LEU A 242 14.38 -11.26 22.61
CA LEU A 242 14.18 -12.59 22.05
C LEU A 242 12.71 -13.03 22.13
N PRO A 243 12.26 -13.97 21.28
CA PRO A 243 10.90 -14.49 21.34
C PRO A 243 10.63 -15.25 22.64
N PHE A 244 9.37 -15.18 23.09
CA PHE A 244 8.89 -15.86 24.26
C PHE A 244 7.46 -16.37 24.09
N VAL A 245 7.13 -17.42 24.82
CA VAL A 245 5.81 -18.03 24.89
C VAL A 245 5.34 -18.02 26.33
N ILE A 246 4.11 -17.59 26.56
CA ILE A 246 3.49 -17.67 27.90
C ILE A 246 2.98 -19.10 28.10
N ALA A 247 3.42 -19.72 29.19
CA ALA A 247 3.14 -21.12 29.47
C ALA A 247 2.70 -21.32 30.91
N LYS A 248 1.92 -22.37 31.11
CA LYS A 248 1.52 -22.89 32.42
C LYS A 248 1.74 -24.42 32.41
N ASP A 249 2.35 -24.92 33.45
CA ASP A 249 2.64 -26.35 33.60
C ASP A 249 3.37 -26.97 32.37
N GLY A 250 4.30 -26.20 31.79
CA GLY A 250 5.09 -26.62 30.62
C GLY A 250 4.34 -26.58 29.27
N GLN A 251 3.12 -26.08 29.24
CA GLN A 251 2.31 -25.97 28.01
C GLN A 251 2.02 -24.51 27.69
N PRO A 252 2.10 -24.09 26.41
CA PRO A 252 1.65 -22.78 25.97
C PRO A 252 0.21 -22.52 26.39
N VAL A 253 -0.09 -21.32 26.90
CA VAL A 253 -1.48 -20.95 27.26
C VAL A 253 -2.38 -20.91 26.06
N ALA A 254 -1.85 -20.57 24.88
CA ALA A 254 -2.56 -20.63 23.62
C ALA A 254 -1.59 -20.74 22.43
N LYS A 255 -2.04 -21.42 21.38
CA LYS A 255 -1.46 -21.45 20.04
C LYS A 255 -2.53 -20.98 19.06
N ILE A 256 -2.13 -20.51 17.89
CA ILE A 256 -3.09 -20.27 16.82
C ILE A 256 -3.42 -21.61 16.17
N ALA A 257 -4.59 -22.13 16.48
CA ALA A 257 -5.05 -23.41 15.95
C ALA A 257 -5.76 -23.25 14.59
N ASN A 258 -5.76 -24.31 13.80
CA ASN A 258 -6.49 -24.34 12.54
C ASN A 258 -7.98 -24.01 12.76
N GLY A 259 -8.48 -23.11 11.93
CA GLY A 259 -9.84 -22.61 12.01
C GLY A 259 -10.08 -21.47 13.01
N ASP A 260 -9.09 -21.04 13.78
CA ASP A 260 -9.21 -19.84 14.61
C ASP A 260 -9.34 -18.57 13.76
N SER A 261 -9.71 -17.47 14.40
CA SER A 261 -9.71 -16.13 13.80
C SER A 261 -8.47 -15.36 14.24
N VAL A 262 -7.82 -14.67 13.30
CA VAL A 262 -6.59 -13.91 13.54
C VAL A 262 -6.71 -12.52 12.95
N ILE A 263 -6.40 -11.50 13.74
CA ILE A 263 -6.33 -10.11 13.33
C ILE A 263 -4.91 -9.58 13.53
N LEU A 264 -4.30 -9.10 12.45
CA LEU A 264 -3.08 -8.32 12.51
C LEU A 264 -3.47 -6.85 12.67
N PHE A 265 -3.23 -6.28 13.86
CA PHE A 265 -3.73 -4.93 14.16
C PHE A 265 -2.79 -3.78 13.77
N ASN A 266 -1.70 -4.08 13.10
CA ASN A 266 -0.88 -3.05 12.47
C ASN A 266 -1.63 -2.43 11.29
N PHE A 267 -1.57 -1.11 11.15
CA PHE A 267 -2.18 -0.40 10.02
C PHE A 267 -1.17 -0.03 8.93
N ARG A 268 0.13 -0.03 9.22
CA ARG A 268 1.19 0.20 8.23
C ARG A 268 1.60 -1.10 7.55
N GLY A 269 1.62 -1.08 6.20
CA GLY A 269 1.78 -2.27 5.39
C GLY A 269 3.18 -2.83 5.30
N ASP A 270 4.23 -2.00 5.29
CA ASP A 270 5.60 -2.41 4.91
C ASP A 270 6.15 -3.61 5.70
N ARG A 271 5.80 -3.72 6.99
CA ARG A 271 6.21 -4.82 7.89
C ARG A 271 5.07 -5.77 8.27
N ALA A 272 3.97 -5.71 7.54
CA ALA A 272 2.78 -6.54 7.77
C ALA A 272 2.50 -7.51 6.62
N GLN A 273 3.07 -7.26 5.44
CA GLN A 273 2.77 -8.03 4.23
C GLN A 273 3.23 -9.47 4.33
N GLU A 274 4.46 -9.73 4.75
CA GLU A 274 5.05 -11.07 4.73
C GLU A 274 4.35 -12.06 5.66
N ILE A 275 4.03 -11.66 6.89
CA ILE A 275 3.24 -12.50 7.80
C ILE A 275 1.81 -12.68 7.28
N SER A 276 1.23 -11.69 6.60
CA SER A 276 -0.07 -11.82 5.96
C SER A 276 -0.05 -12.87 4.84
N LEU A 277 0.99 -12.88 4.01
CA LEU A 277 1.20 -13.92 2.99
C LEU A 277 1.27 -15.32 3.62
N ALA A 278 1.98 -15.46 4.75
CA ALA A 278 2.09 -16.73 5.44
C ALA A 278 0.73 -17.26 5.95
N PHE A 279 -0.20 -16.38 6.33
CA PHE A 279 -1.55 -16.78 6.72
C PHE A 279 -2.48 -17.02 5.53
N ASP A 280 -2.42 -16.18 4.50
CA ASP A 280 -3.42 -16.13 3.43
C ASP A 280 -3.13 -17.05 2.24
N ARG A 281 -1.84 -17.23 1.86
CA ARG A 281 -1.51 -17.92 0.61
C ARG A 281 -1.49 -19.43 0.77
N LYS A 282 -2.19 -20.13 -0.10
CA LYS A 282 -2.18 -21.60 -0.14
C LYS A 282 -0.87 -22.16 -0.69
N ASP A 283 -0.30 -21.47 -1.65
CA ASP A 283 0.95 -21.77 -2.36
C ASP A 283 2.20 -21.14 -1.72
N PHE A 284 2.10 -20.77 -0.43
CA PHE A 284 3.21 -20.20 0.33
C PHE A 284 4.35 -21.21 0.51
N ASP A 285 5.58 -20.82 0.15
CA ASP A 285 6.76 -21.69 0.08
C ASP A 285 8.04 -21.12 0.73
N HIS A 286 7.95 -19.95 1.39
CA HIS A 286 9.13 -19.30 1.98
C HIS A 286 9.65 -20.01 3.25
N PHE A 287 8.79 -20.75 3.97
CA PHE A 287 9.16 -21.62 5.09
C PHE A 287 8.08 -22.69 5.35
N ASP A 288 8.44 -23.70 6.13
CA ASP A 288 7.51 -24.76 6.52
C ASP A 288 6.53 -24.26 7.61
N ARG A 289 5.24 -24.27 7.28
CA ARG A 289 4.17 -23.89 8.20
C ARG A 289 3.68 -25.02 9.13
N GLY A 290 4.31 -26.19 9.07
CA GLY A 290 3.89 -27.37 9.84
C GLY A 290 2.53 -27.91 9.41
N ASP A 291 1.68 -28.25 10.36
CA ASP A 291 0.32 -28.78 10.14
C ASP A 291 -0.76 -27.71 9.88
N TYR A 292 -0.34 -26.51 9.50
CA TYR A 292 -1.24 -25.40 9.21
C TYR A 292 -2.14 -25.68 8.00
N THR A 293 -3.44 -25.63 8.21
CA THR A 293 -4.45 -25.82 7.16
C THR A 293 -5.29 -24.57 6.90
N GLY A 294 -5.17 -23.55 7.73
CA GLY A 294 -5.81 -22.26 7.56
C GLY A 294 -6.52 -21.73 8.80
N VAL A 295 -6.64 -20.43 8.85
CA VAL A 295 -7.40 -19.65 9.82
C VAL A 295 -8.28 -18.66 9.07
N LYS A 296 -9.17 -17.96 9.77
CA LYS A 296 -9.79 -16.74 9.26
C LYS A 296 -8.88 -15.56 9.59
N PHE A 297 -8.14 -15.09 8.62
CA PHE A 297 -7.15 -14.02 8.79
C PHE A 297 -7.67 -12.68 8.25
N ALA A 298 -7.36 -11.61 8.96
CA ALA A 298 -7.56 -10.24 8.48
C ALA A 298 -6.43 -9.31 8.93
N GLY A 299 -6.05 -8.38 8.07
CA GLY A 299 -5.30 -7.20 8.45
C GLY A 299 -6.20 -6.06 8.92
N MET A 300 -5.60 -5.00 9.43
CA MET A 300 -6.35 -3.79 9.79
C MET A 300 -6.82 -3.04 8.54
N LEU A 301 -5.92 -2.91 7.58
CA LEU A 301 -6.13 -2.28 6.27
C LEU A 301 -5.68 -3.25 5.16
N GLU A 302 -6.00 -2.95 3.91
CA GLU A 302 -5.32 -3.53 2.76
C GLU A 302 -3.91 -2.94 2.68
N TYR A 303 -2.88 -3.77 2.85
CA TYR A 303 -1.48 -3.34 2.91
C TYR A 303 -0.86 -3.18 1.52
N ASP A 304 -1.35 -3.94 0.57
CA ASP A 304 -0.96 -3.88 -0.82
C ASP A 304 -2.15 -4.27 -1.71
N GLY A 305 -2.72 -3.31 -2.38
CA GLY A 305 -3.89 -3.52 -3.22
C GLY A 305 -3.55 -4.13 -4.58
N ASP A 306 -2.33 -3.94 -5.07
CA ASP A 306 -1.88 -4.53 -6.32
C ASP A 306 -1.75 -6.06 -6.16
N LEU A 307 -1.16 -6.49 -5.05
CA LEU A 307 -0.95 -7.90 -4.72
C LEU A 307 -2.10 -8.52 -3.90
N LYS A 308 -3.10 -7.74 -3.51
CA LYS A 308 -4.22 -8.16 -2.65
C LYS A 308 -3.74 -8.78 -1.34
N ILE A 309 -2.98 -8.00 -0.58
CA ILE A 309 -2.42 -8.39 0.72
C ILE A 309 -2.94 -7.45 1.82
N PRO A 310 -3.60 -7.95 2.85
CA PRO A 310 -4.17 -9.29 2.98
C PRO A 310 -5.44 -9.46 2.13
N MET A 311 -5.91 -10.70 1.98
CA MET A 311 -7.17 -10.98 1.27
C MET A 311 -8.40 -10.38 1.96
N HIS A 312 -8.35 -10.24 3.29
CA HIS A 312 -9.41 -9.64 4.10
C HIS A 312 -8.84 -8.61 5.06
N TYR A 313 -9.55 -7.52 5.24
CA TYR A 313 -9.16 -6.43 6.15
C TYR A 313 -10.39 -5.80 6.82
N LEU A 314 -10.17 -5.11 7.95
CA LEU A 314 -11.25 -4.62 8.80
C LEU A 314 -11.79 -3.27 8.38
N VAL A 315 -10.94 -2.39 7.86
CA VAL A 315 -11.27 -1.01 7.55
C VAL A 315 -11.15 -0.77 6.05
N GLU A 316 -12.27 -0.42 5.44
CA GLU A 316 -12.34 -0.10 4.01
C GLU A 316 -11.72 1.27 3.74
N PRO A 317 -11.06 1.45 2.57
CA PRO A 317 -10.67 2.77 2.13
C PRO A 317 -11.90 3.70 2.02
N PRO A 318 -11.80 4.96 2.45
CA PRO A 318 -12.93 5.87 2.37
C PRO A 318 -13.23 6.25 0.91
N VAL A 319 -14.51 6.53 0.61
CA VAL A 319 -14.89 7.15 -0.67
C VAL A 319 -14.53 8.64 -0.63
N ILE A 320 -13.60 9.04 -1.48
CA ILE A 320 -13.13 10.42 -1.58
C ILE A 320 -14.10 11.22 -2.45
N ARG A 321 -14.45 12.41 -2.00
CA ARG A 321 -15.34 13.35 -2.71
C ARG A 321 -14.56 14.48 -3.37
N ASN A 322 -15.24 15.21 -4.26
CA ASN A 322 -14.66 16.30 -5.04
C ASN A 322 -13.45 15.83 -5.87
N THR A 323 -13.63 14.73 -6.58
CA THR A 323 -12.60 14.20 -7.48
C THR A 323 -12.52 15.02 -8.77
N LEU A 324 -11.43 14.86 -9.52
CA LEU A 324 -11.27 15.48 -10.83
C LEU A 324 -12.45 15.13 -11.75
N THR A 325 -12.84 13.86 -11.81
CA THR A 325 -13.98 13.42 -12.64
C THR A 325 -15.28 14.09 -12.21
N GLU A 326 -15.55 14.25 -10.90
CA GLU A 326 -16.74 14.99 -10.44
C GLU A 326 -16.73 16.45 -10.91
N VAL A 327 -15.57 17.11 -10.85
CA VAL A 327 -15.41 18.50 -11.34
C VAL A 327 -15.61 18.58 -12.84
N LEU A 328 -15.01 17.65 -13.60
CA LEU A 328 -15.10 17.62 -15.06
C LEU A 328 -16.52 17.28 -15.53
N CYS A 329 -17.19 16.30 -14.93
CA CYS A 329 -18.57 15.97 -15.24
C CYS A 329 -19.52 17.15 -14.97
N LYS A 330 -19.34 17.85 -13.84
CA LYS A 330 -20.11 19.05 -13.52
C LYS A 330 -19.95 20.16 -14.59
N ALA A 331 -18.79 20.22 -15.22
CA ALA A 331 -18.50 21.16 -16.32
C ALA A 331 -18.92 20.64 -17.72
N GLY A 332 -19.51 19.44 -17.80
CA GLY A 332 -19.91 18.82 -19.07
C GLY A 332 -18.74 18.31 -19.91
N VAL A 333 -17.61 18.00 -19.29
CA VAL A 333 -16.40 17.50 -19.96
C VAL A 333 -16.54 16.00 -20.21
N HIS A 334 -16.33 15.58 -21.46
CA HIS A 334 -16.26 14.17 -21.81
C HIS A 334 -14.87 13.60 -21.52
N GLU A 335 -14.83 12.49 -20.82
CA GLU A 335 -13.61 11.81 -20.38
C GLU A 335 -13.45 10.41 -21.01
N TYR A 336 -12.20 10.01 -21.20
CA TYR A 336 -11.83 8.66 -21.61
C TYR A 336 -10.70 8.13 -20.75
N ALA A 337 -10.85 6.89 -20.26
CA ALA A 337 -9.83 6.21 -19.50
C ALA A 337 -9.53 4.84 -20.11
N VAL A 338 -8.25 4.48 -20.24
CA VAL A 338 -7.84 3.19 -20.79
C VAL A 338 -6.60 2.66 -20.06
N SER A 339 -6.62 1.37 -19.76
CA SER A 339 -5.46 0.59 -19.37
C SER A 339 -5.74 -0.89 -19.64
N GLU A 340 -4.74 -1.73 -19.43
CA GLU A 340 -4.97 -3.16 -19.40
C GLU A 340 -5.48 -3.64 -18.03
N THR A 341 -5.95 -4.89 -17.94
CA THR A 341 -6.61 -5.47 -16.76
C THR A 341 -5.87 -5.19 -15.46
N GLN A 342 -4.53 -5.25 -15.46
CA GLN A 342 -3.70 -5.06 -14.27
C GLN A 342 -3.86 -3.68 -13.63
N LYS A 343 -4.13 -2.65 -14.42
CA LYS A 343 -4.23 -1.25 -13.97
C LYS A 343 -5.53 -0.55 -14.39
N TYR A 344 -6.50 -1.30 -14.92
CA TYR A 344 -7.81 -0.74 -15.26
C TYR A 344 -8.53 -0.14 -14.05
N GLY A 345 -8.49 -0.83 -12.91
CA GLY A 345 -9.05 -0.31 -11.66
C GLY A 345 -8.39 0.98 -11.17
N HIS A 346 -7.11 1.18 -11.50
CA HIS A 346 -6.36 2.38 -11.09
C HIS A 346 -6.80 3.61 -11.88
N VAL A 347 -7.05 3.50 -13.17
CA VAL A 347 -7.54 4.62 -13.99
C VAL A 347 -9.05 4.85 -13.88
N THR A 348 -9.77 4.01 -13.16
CA THR A 348 -11.23 4.09 -12.95
C THR A 348 -11.59 4.22 -11.48
N TYR A 349 -11.57 3.13 -10.72
CA TYR A 349 -11.99 3.07 -9.32
C TYR A 349 -11.14 3.96 -8.40
N PHE A 350 -9.81 3.77 -8.38
CA PHE A 350 -8.91 4.54 -7.52
C PHE A 350 -8.80 5.99 -7.97
N TRP A 351 -8.75 6.24 -9.27
CA TRP A 351 -8.80 7.59 -9.83
C TRP A 351 -10.04 8.36 -9.36
N ASN A 352 -11.17 7.70 -9.29
CA ASN A 352 -12.44 8.28 -8.86
C ASN A 352 -12.63 8.24 -7.33
N GLY A 353 -11.55 8.15 -6.56
CA GLY A 353 -11.59 8.22 -5.10
C GLY A 353 -12.21 7.01 -4.43
N ASN A 354 -11.84 5.80 -4.87
CA ASN A 354 -12.37 4.52 -4.38
C ASN A 354 -13.88 4.36 -4.63
N ARG A 355 -14.33 4.86 -5.77
CA ARG A 355 -15.73 4.79 -6.17
C ARG A 355 -15.92 3.78 -7.30
N SER A 356 -16.84 2.84 -7.10
CA SER A 356 -17.28 1.92 -8.14
C SER A 356 -18.21 2.62 -9.13
N GLY A 357 -18.06 2.28 -10.41
CA GLY A 357 -18.85 2.84 -11.49
C GLY A 357 -18.44 4.26 -11.90
N LYS A 358 -19.18 4.82 -12.83
CA LYS A 358 -18.95 6.15 -13.34
C LYS A 358 -19.65 7.22 -12.49
N VAL A 359 -19.13 8.44 -12.53
CA VAL A 359 -19.80 9.61 -11.97
C VAL A 359 -20.98 10.00 -12.86
N ASP A 360 -20.74 10.01 -14.16
CA ASP A 360 -21.78 10.29 -15.17
C ASP A 360 -21.61 9.36 -16.39
N GLU A 361 -22.57 8.45 -16.59
CA GLU A 361 -22.56 7.48 -17.69
C GLU A 361 -22.54 8.11 -19.09
N SER A 362 -23.03 9.34 -19.23
CA SER A 362 -23.08 10.04 -20.51
C SER A 362 -21.80 10.78 -20.87
N LEU A 363 -20.91 10.98 -19.89
CA LEU A 363 -19.70 11.80 -20.03
C LEU A 363 -18.40 10.98 -19.92
N GLU A 364 -18.46 9.74 -19.42
CA GLU A 364 -17.28 8.91 -19.18
C GLU A 364 -17.31 7.64 -20.03
N ASP A 365 -16.24 7.41 -20.77
CA ASP A 365 -16.00 6.13 -21.47
C ASP A 365 -14.73 5.48 -20.92
N TYR A 366 -14.84 4.18 -20.59
CA TYR A 366 -13.75 3.37 -20.07
C TYR A 366 -13.47 2.21 -21.02
N ALA A 367 -12.18 1.95 -21.27
CA ALA A 367 -11.74 0.82 -22.06
C ALA A 367 -10.73 -0.03 -21.29
N GLU A 368 -10.98 -1.32 -21.25
CA GLU A 368 -10.07 -2.31 -20.69
C GLU A 368 -9.47 -3.17 -21.80
N VAL A 369 -8.15 -3.28 -21.80
CA VAL A 369 -7.42 -4.23 -22.65
C VAL A 369 -7.11 -5.47 -21.82
N PRO A 370 -7.59 -6.66 -22.20
CA PRO A 370 -7.29 -7.89 -21.45
C PRO A 370 -5.79 -8.16 -21.38
N SER A 371 -5.27 -8.31 -20.17
CA SER A 371 -3.86 -8.68 -19.93
C SER A 371 -3.61 -10.15 -20.30
N ASP A 372 -2.41 -10.47 -20.76
CA ASP A 372 -1.99 -11.85 -20.94
C ASP A 372 -1.78 -12.54 -19.58
N VAL A 373 -2.10 -13.82 -19.49
CA VAL A 373 -1.90 -14.64 -18.28
C VAL A 373 -0.57 -15.39 -18.40
N ILE A 374 0.52 -14.63 -18.44
CA ILE A 374 1.89 -15.15 -18.49
C ILE A 374 2.77 -14.30 -17.54
N PRO A 375 3.93 -14.80 -17.09
CA PRO A 375 4.89 -13.99 -16.35
C PRO A 375 5.28 -12.75 -17.14
N PHE A 376 5.27 -11.59 -16.51
CA PHE A 376 5.46 -10.30 -17.20
C PHE A 376 6.83 -10.14 -17.84
N GLU A 377 7.88 -10.75 -17.28
CA GLU A 377 9.22 -10.75 -17.84
C GLU A 377 9.33 -11.49 -19.18
N GLN A 378 8.36 -12.36 -19.50
CA GLN A 378 8.30 -13.07 -20.78
C GLN A 378 7.68 -12.24 -21.89
N ALA A 379 6.90 -11.22 -21.56
CA ALA A 379 6.30 -10.28 -22.51
C ALA A 379 6.33 -8.85 -21.95
N PRO A 380 7.52 -8.23 -21.79
CA PRO A 380 7.67 -6.93 -21.08
C PRO A 380 6.94 -5.77 -21.74
N ALA A 381 6.64 -5.84 -23.04
CA ALA A 381 5.82 -4.84 -23.73
C ALA A 381 4.36 -4.86 -23.24
N MET A 382 3.94 -5.94 -22.60
CA MET A 382 2.57 -6.11 -22.12
C MET A 382 1.55 -5.71 -23.20
N LYS A 383 0.56 -4.91 -22.86
CA LYS A 383 -0.45 -4.39 -23.79
C LYS A 383 -0.24 -2.92 -24.19
N SER A 384 1.01 -2.46 -24.12
CA SER A 384 1.30 -1.04 -24.42
C SER A 384 0.89 -0.62 -25.83
N VAL A 385 0.98 -1.51 -26.81
CA VAL A 385 0.55 -1.23 -28.19
C VAL A 385 -0.96 -1.04 -28.27
N GLU A 386 -1.73 -1.97 -27.72
CA GLU A 386 -3.19 -1.95 -27.73
C GLU A 386 -3.75 -0.78 -26.91
N ILE A 387 -3.15 -0.47 -25.76
CA ILE A 387 -3.51 0.72 -24.96
C ILE A 387 -3.30 1.98 -25.82
N THR A 388 -2.15 2.07 -26.49
CA THR A 388 -1.83 3.22 -27.34
C THR A 388 -2.79 3.32 -28.51
N ASP A 389 -3.13 2.22 -29.16
CA ASP A 389 -4.07 2.18 -30.29
C ASP A 389 -5.43 2.76 -29.89
N LEU A 390 -6.00 2.30 -28.76
CA LEU A 390 -7.27 2.80 -28.25
C LEU A 390 -7.22 4.27 -27.84
N LEU A 391 -6.11 4.69 -27.19
CA LEU A 391 -5.94 6.08 -26.79
C LEU A 391 -5.85 7.01 -28.00
N VAL A 392 -5.06 6.66 -29.01
CA VAL A 392 -4.91 7.44 -30.26
C VAL A 392 -6.22 7.48 -31.04
N GLU A 393 -6.98 6.38 -31.11
CA GLU A 393 -8.32 6.35 -31.72
C GLU A 393 -9.28 7.28 -31.00
N ALA A 394 -9.28 7.27 -29.66
CA ALA A 394 -10.10 8.17 -28.85
C ALA A 394 -9.73 9.64 -29.08
N MET A 395 -8.43 9.97 -29.19
CA MET A 395 -7.96 11.32 -29.53
C MET A 395 -8.42 11.74 -30.93
N ALA A 396 -8.34 10.86 -31.91
CA ALA A 396 -8.77 11.13 -33.28
C ALA A 396 -10.28 11.40 -33.43
N SER A 397 -11.08 10.87 -32.51
CA SER A 397 -12.53 11.06 -32.51
C SER A 397 -12.97 12.49 -32.16
N HIS A 398 -12.11 13.27 -31.51
CA HIS A 398 -12.42 14.61 -30.96
C HIS A 398 -13.60 14.64 -29.98
N LYS A 399 -14.06 13.48 -29.49
CA LYS A 399 -15.17 13.37 -28.55
C LYS A 399 -14.78 13.84 -27.14
N TYR A 400 -13.55 13.59 -26.73
CA TYR A 400 -13.11 13.75 -25.36
C TYR A 400 -12.24 14.98 -25.17
N GLN A 401 -12.46 15.69 -24.05
CA GLN A 401 -11.68 16.86 -23.67
C GLN A 401 -10.62 16.51 -22.63
N PHE A 402 -10.80 15.38 -21.92
CA PHE A 402 -9.79 14.82 -21.02
C PHE A 402 -9.66 13.31 -21.24
N LEU A 403 -8.45 12.86 -21.54
CA LEU A 403 -8.16 11.44 -21.70
C LEU A 403 -7.01 11.07 -20.75
N ARG A 404 -7.05 9.85 -20.23
CA ARG A 404 -5.96 9.28 -19.42
C ARG A 404 -5.70 7.83 -19.76
N CYS A 405 -4.44 7.45 -19.71
CA CYS A 405 -4.03 6.06 -19.77
C CYS A 405 -3.00 5.73 -18.69
N ASN A 406 -2.88 4.45 -18.37
CA ASN A 406 -1.79 3.92 -17.57
C ASN A 406 -1.07 2.84 -18.38
N TYR A 407 0.26 2.94 -18.44
CA TYR A 407 1.15 1.89 -18.93
C TYR A 407 1.73 1.14 -17.72
N PRO A 408 1.28 -0.10 -17.43
CA PRO A 408 1.68 -0.83 -16.22
C PRO A 408 3.11 -1.35 -16.23
N ASN A 409 3.78 -1.25 -17.38
CA ASN A 409 5.01 -1.96 -17.68
C ASN A 409 6.13 -1.77 -16.64
N GLY A 410 6.41 -0.53 -16.24
CA GLY A 410 7.48 -0.22 -15.29
C GLY A 410 7.27 -0.86 -13.93
N ASP A 411 6.04 -0.91 -13.46
CA ASP A 411 5.66 -1.51 -12.19
C ASP A 411 5.54 -3.04 -12.27
N MET A 412 4.69 -3.53 -13.15
CA MET A 412 4.39 -4.97 -13.22
C MET A 412 5.63 -5.80 -13.62
N VAL A 413 6.41 -5.34 -14.58
CA VAL A 413 7.69 -5.99 -14.94
C VAL A 413 8.75 -5.72 -13.87
N GLY A 414 8.72 -4.54 -13.23
CA GLY A 414 9.60 -4.19 -12.12
C GLY A 414 9.52 -5.17 -10.95
N HIS A 415 8.33 -5.62 -10.59
CA HIS A 415 8.10 -6.61 -9.54
C HIS A 415 8.72 -7.98 -9.81
N THR A 416 9.05 -8.29 -11.06
CA THR A 416 9.74 -9.56 -11.41
C THR A 416 11.22 -9.57 -11.02
N GLY A 417 11.81 -8.41 -10.80
CA GLY A 417 13.24 -8.26 -10.51
C GLY A 417 14.18 -8.51 -11.70
N VAL A 418 13.65 -8.74 -12.89
CA VAL A 418 14.44 -9.03 -14.10
C VAL A 418 14.80 -7.73 -14.81
N LEU A 419 15.97 -7.17 -14.49
CA LEU A 419 16.43 -5.86 -14.99
C LEU A 419 16.34 -5.73 -16.53
N SER A 420 16.78 -6.73 -17.28
CA SER A 420 16.72 -6.70 -18.75
C SER A 420 15.28 -6.62 -19.30
N ALA A 421 14.35 -7.29 -18.64
CA ALA A 421 12.93 -7.21 -19.00
C ALA A 421 12.35 -5.82 -18.69
N VAL A 422 12.74 -5.21 -17.57
CA VAL A 422 12.29 -3.85 -17.22
C VAL A 422 12.83 -2.82 -18.21
N ILE A 423 14.07 -2.96 -18.67
CA ILE A 423 14.64 -2.10 -19.73
C ILE A 423 13.77 -2.20 -21.00
N THR A 424 13.45 -3.42 -21.44
CA THR A 424 12.57 -3.64 -22.61
C THR A 424 11.17 -3.06 -22.38
N ALA A 425 10.64 -3.20 -21.17
CA ALA A 425 9.35 -2.63 -20.78
C ALA A 425 9.34 -1.10 -20.92
N MET A 426 10.39 -0.44 -20.46
CA MET A 426 10.53 1.03 -20.57
C MET A 426 10.64 1.50 -22.04
N GLU A 427 11.33 0.76 -22.87
CA GLU A 427 11.44 1.06 -24.30
C GLU A 427 10.09 0.91 -25.02
N ALA A 428 9.28 -0.08 -24.62
CA ALA A 428 7.92 -0.23 -25.12
C ALA A 428 7.00 0.95 -24.69
N VAL A 429 7.12 1.41 -23.45
CA VAL A 429 6.39 2.60 -22.95
C VAL A 429 6.80 3.85 -23.76
N ASP A 430 8.09 4.04 -24.00
CA ASP A 430 8.58 5.19 -24.79
C ASP A 430 8.06 5.17 -26.25
N THR A 431 7.96 4.00 -26.84
CA THR A 431 7.37 3.82 -28.17
C THR A 431 5.89 4.23 -28.18
N GLY A 432 5.12 3.83 -27.17
CA GLY A 432 3.73 4.28 -26.98
C GLY A 432 3.64 5.78 -26.77
N LEU A 433 4.50 6.33 -25.91
CA LEU A 433 4.56 7.76 -25.64
C LEU A 433 4.86 8.59 -26.90
N ALA A 434 5.76 8.11 -27.76
CA ALA A 434 6.06 8.74 -29.04
C ALA A 434 4.82 8.85 -29.94
N ARG A 435 4.03 7.78 -30.01
CA ARG A 435 2.78 7.75 -30.79
C ARG A 435 1.71 8.68 -30.20
N VAL A 436 1.59 8.73 -28.87
CA VAL A 436 0.65 9.65 -28.19
C VAL A 436 1.07 11.10 -28.43
N LYS A 437 2.36 11.41 -28.38
CA LYS A 437 2.88 12.73 -28.68
C LYS A 437 2.56 13.14 -30.13
N GLU A 438 2.78 12.25 -31.10
CA GLU A 438 2.44 12.50 -32.51
C GLU A 438 0.92 12.74 -32.67
N ALA A 439 0.09 11.97 -31.99
CA ALA A 439 -1.35 12.16 -31.99
C ALA A 439 -1.75 13.50 -31.34
N ALA A 440 -1.07 13.91 -30.25
CA ALA A 440 -1.30 15.21 -29.62
C ALA A 440 -1.00 16.37 -30.58
N ASP A 441 0.10 16.28 -31.33
CA ASP A 441 0.43 17.26 -32.38
C ASP A 441 -0.64 17.27 -33.49
N LYS A 442 -1.05 16.11 -33.95
CA LYS A 442 -1.98 15.96 -35.07
C LYS A 442 -3.39 16.38 -34.72
N TYR A 443 -3.87 16.06 -33.54
CA TYR A 443 -5.28 16.27 -33.13
C TYR A 443 -5.46 17.43 -32.18
N GLY A 444 -4.40 18.14 -31.82
CA GLY A 444 -4.47 19.40 -31.08
C GLY A 444 -4.69 19.21 -29.58
N TYR A 445 -4.01 18.25 -28.95
CA TYR A 445 -4.04 18.02 -27.51
C TYR A 445 -2.81 18.60 -26.79
N THR A 446 -3.00 19.00 -25.55
CA THR A 446 -1.89 19.15 -24.61
C THR A 446 -1.58 17.77 -24.01
N LEU A 447 -0.31 17.36 -24.05
CA LEU A 447 0.15 16.10 -23.45
C LEU A 447 0.77 16.35 -22.09
N LEU A 448 0.25 15.66 -21.09
CA LEU A 448 0.84 15.58 -19.76
C LEU A 448 1.42 14.17 -19.56
N VAL A 449 2.62 14.08 -19.01
CA VAL A 449 3.28 12.81 -18.72
C VAL A 449 3.69 12.79 -17.24
N THR A 450 3.29 11.75 -16.54
CA THR A 450 3.65 11.54 -15.13
C THR A 450 3.79 10.06 -14.80
N ALA A 451 4.00 9.77 -13.55
CA ALA A 451 3.95 8.43 -12.98
C ALA A 451 3.25 8.52 -11.61
N ASP A 452 2.95 7.38 -11.01
CA ASP A 452 2.22 7.28 -9.74
C ASP A 452 3.13 6.91 -8.55
N HIS A 453 4.22 6.23 -8.80
CA HIS A 453 5.32 5.91 -7.87
C HIS A 453 6.54 5.43 -8.66
N GLY A 454 7.67 5.19 -7.98
CA GLY A 454 8.84 4.57 -8.57
C GLY A 454 8.90 3.06 -8.34
N ASN A 455 9.58 2.35 -9.24
CA ASN A 455 9.91 0.93 -9.18
C ASN A 455 11.08 0.63 -10.15
N ALA A 456 10.86 0.81 -11.46
CA ALA A 456 11.85 0.55 -12.52
C ALA A 456 13.15 1.37 -12.38
N ASP A 457 13.09 2.47 -11.68
CA ASP A 457 14.21 3.37 -11.38
C ASP A 457 15.17 2.82 -10.32
N GLN A 458 14.80 1.75 -9.60
CA GLN A 458 15.61 1.17 -8.53
C GLN A 458 15.45 -0.35 -8.46
N MET A 459 16.02 -1.06 -9.42
CA MET A 459 15.96 -2.53 -9.53
C MET A 459 16.99 -3.26 -8.66
N LEU A 460 17.97 -2.55 -8.13
CA LEU A 460 19.00 -3.08 -7.24
C LEU A 460 19.04 -2.26 -5.94
N GLU A 461 19.42 -2.92 -4.86
CA GLU A 461 19.73 -2.27 -3.60
C GLU A 461 21.03 -2.82 -3.00
N THR A 462 21.78 -1.96 -2.33
CA THR A 462 23.00 -2.34 -1.64
C THR A 462 22.83 -2.15 -0.14
N LYS A 463 22.86 -3.26 0.61
CA LYS A 463 22.80 -3.26 2.07
C LYS A 463 24.06 -3.92 2.63
N LYS A 464 24.73 -3.24 3.56
CA LYS A 464 25.96 -3.76 4.22
C LYS A 464 27.01 -4.27 3.22
N GLY A 465 27.17 -3.57 2.07
CA GLY A 465 28.14 -3.91 1.02
C GLY A 465 27.72 -5.08 0.11
N LYS A 466 26.53 -5.64 0.27
CA LYS A 466 25.98 -6.68 -0.60
C LYS A 466 24.89 -6.09 -1.49
N THR A 467 25.04 -6.25 -2.79
CA THR A 467 24.03 -5.85 -3.79
C THR A 467 23.09 -7.02 -4.06
N SER A 468 21.79 -6.75 -4.04
CA SER A 468 20.71 -7.70 -4.35
C SER A 468 19.65 -7.08 -5.24
N VAL A 469 18.87 -7.93 -5.88
CA VAL A 469 17.69 -7.51 -6.65
C VAL A 469 16.65 -6.91 -5.73
N ARG A 470 16.04 -5.82 -6.18
CA ARG A 470 14.91 -5.17 -5.52
C ARG A 470 13.66 -5.36 -6.38
N THR A 471 12.57 -5.77 -5.77
CA THR A 471 11.25 -5.95 -6.40
C THR A 471 10.20 -4.99 -5.85
N ALA A 472 10.54 -4.26 -4.80
CA ALA A 472 9.65 -3.30 -4.14
C ALA A 472 9.72 -1.90 -4.80
N HIS A 473 8.67 -1.10 -4.56
CA HIS A 473 8.63 0.29 -5.00
C HIS A 473 9.77 1.12 -4.42
N SER A 474 10.13 2.21 -5.09
CA SER A 474 11.14 3.15 -4.62
C SER A 474 10.51 4.34 -3.86
N LEU A 475 11.34 5.07 -3.11
CA LEU A 475 10.97 6.35 -2.48
C LEU A 475 11.34 7.55 -3.38
N ASN A 476 11.65 7.28 -4.64
CA ASN A 476 12.08 8.31 -5.57
C ASN A 476 10.89 9.14 -6.07
N PRO A 477 11.10 10.44 -6.36
CA PRO A 477 10.08 11.26 -6.98
C PRO A 477 9.80 10.82 -8.40
N VAL A 478 8.65 11.21 -8.92
CA VAL A 478 8.21 10.91 -10.28
C VAL A 478 8.16 12.17 -11.14
N PRO A 479 8.30 12.06 -12.48
CA PRO A 479 8.27 13.22 -13.36
C PRO A 479 6.85 13.76 -13.54
N PHE A 480 6.75 15.06 -13.79
CA PHE A 480 5.56 15.71 -14.35
C PHE A 480 6.01 16.63 -15.47
N ILE A 481 5.54 16.38 -16.68
CA ILE A 481 5.97 17.05 -17.91
C ILE A 481 4.75 17.62 -18.62
N ILE A 482 4.86 18.85 -19.10
CA ILE A 482 3.83 19.51 -19.91
C ILE A 482 4.36 19.71 -21.32
N TYR A 483 3.76 19.04 -22.30
CA TYR A 483 4.05 19.23 -23.71
C TYR A 483 2.87 19.90 -24.41
N ASP A 484 3.08 21.11 -24.88
CA ASP A 484 2.11 21.87 -25.70
C ASP A 484 2.87 22.78 -26.67
N PRO A 485 2.83 22.52 -27.99
CA PRO A 485 3.55 23.33 -28.96
C PRO A 485 2.93 24.73 -29.15
N ASP A 486 1.65 24.93 -28.78
CA ASP A 486 0.91 26.15 -29.02
C ASP A 486 0.85 27.07 -27.81
N ASN A 487 0.97 26.54 -26.62
CA ASN A 487 0.90 27.30 -25.35
C ASN A 487 2.18 27.16 -24.54
N LYS A 488 2.64 28.26 -24.00
CA LYS A 488 3.75 28.28 -23.06
C LYS A 488 3.20 28.17 -21.65
N TYR A 489 3.58 27.11 -20.98
CA TYR A 489 3.32 26.91 -19.55
C TYR A 489 4.61 27.13 -18.75
N GLU A 490 4.48 27.67 -17.57
CA GLU A 490 5.57 27.82 -16.61
C GLU A 490 5.14 27.18 -15.31
N ILE A 491 5.94 26.24 -14.84
CA ILE A 491 5.71 25.60 -13.54
C ILE A 491 6.33 26.51 -12.48
N LYS A 492 5.53 26.93 -11.51
CA LYS A 492 5.97 27.75 -10.40
C LYS A 492 6.98 27.01 -9.53
N ASP A 493 7.91 27.74 -8.94
CA ASP A 493 8.80 27.17 -7.94
C ASP A 493 8.00 26.62 -6.75
N GLY A 494 8.30 25.40 -6.33
CA GLY A 494 7.60 24.78 -5.22
C GLY A 494 7.97 23.31 -5.01
N HIS A 495 7.47 22.76 -3.92
CA HIS A 495 7.52 21.33 -3.62
C HIS A 495 6.14 20.72 -3.88
N TYR A 496 6.07 19.85 -4.85
CA TYR A 496 4.80 19.29 -5.31
C TYR A 496 4.73 17.79 -5.10
N GLY A 497 3.51 17.29 -5.00
CA GLY A 497 3.18 15.88 -4.98
C GLY A 497 2.13 15.54 -6.04
N LEU A 498 1.73 14.28 -6.08
CA LEU A 498 0.75 13.79 -7.06
C LEU A 498 -0.59 14.53 -6.98
N ALA A 499 -1.00 14.94 -5.80
CA ALA A 499 -2.25 15.68 -5.59
C ALA A 499 -2.27 17.09 -6.23
N ASN A 500 -1.13 17.60 -6.71
CA ASN A 500 -1.07 18.87 -7.44
C ASN A 500 -1.42 18.71 -8.94
N VAL A 501 -1.56 17.49 -9.45
CA VAL A 501 -1.83 17.25 -10.88
C VAL A 501 -3.27 17.61 -11.25
N ALA A 502 -4.27 17.17 -10.51
CA ALA A 502 -5.68 17.49 -10.78
C ALA A 502 -5.96 19.00 -10.79
N PRO A 503 -5.54 19.80 -9.81
CA PRO A 503 -5.72 21.25 -9.86
C PRO A 503 -4.99 21.91 -11.04
N THR A 504 -3.85 21.37 -11.46
CA THR A 504 -3.13 21.86 -12.65
C THR A 504 -3.94 21.60 -13.91
N ILE A 505 -4.50 20.40 -14.09
CA ILE A 505 -5.39 20.06 -15.20
C ILE A 505 -6.60 21.01 -15.25
N VAL A 506 -7.28 21.19 -14.14
CA VAL A 506 -8.47 22.07 -14.05
C VAL A 506 -8.12 23.51 -14.37
N THR A 507 -6.97 24.02 -13.89
CA THR A 507 -6.46 25.36 -14.23
C THR A 507 -6.18 25.48 -15.74
N MET A 508 -5.54 24.48 -16.35
CA MET A 508 -5.28 24.45 -17.80
C MET A 508 -6.58 24.46 -18.61
N MET A 509 -7.62 23.80 -18.13
CA MET A 509 -8.94 23.79 -18.76
C MET A 509 -9.76 25.07 -18.52
N GLY A 510 -9.30 25.95 -17.62
CA GLY A 510 -9.98 27.20 -17.27
C GLY A 510 -11.23 26.99 -16.42
N LEU A 511 -11.22 25.93 -15.60
CA LEU A 511 -12.27 25.61 -14.65
C LEU A 511 -11.86 26.02 -13.23
N GLU A 512 -12.83 26.07 -12.32
CA GLU A 512 -12.60 26.38 -10.91
C GLU A 512 -12.15 25.12 -10.15
N THR A 513 -11.14 25.29 -9.30
CA THR A 513 -10.66 24.23 -8.40
C THR A 513 -11.45 24.23 -7.10
N PRO A 514 -11.83 23.06 -6.56
CA PRO A 514 -12.39 22.95 -5.21
C PRO A 514 -11.45 23.48 -4.13
N ASP A 515 -11.97 24.13 -3.11
CA ASP A 515 -11.18 24.71 -2.00
C ASP A 515 -10.36 23.67 -1.21
N CYS A 516 -10.82 22.40 -1.22
CA CYS A 516 -10.14 21.31 -0.51
C CYS A 516 -8.92 20.75 -1.26
N TRP A 517 -8.67 21.20 -2.49
CA TRP A 517 -7.57 20.70 -3.31
C TRP A 517 -6.24 21.38 -3.01
N GLN A 518 -5.16 20.66 -3.35
CA GLN A 518 -3.82 21.22 -3.39
C GLN A 518 -3.72 22.33 -4.46
N PRO A 519 -2.74 23.23 -4.38
CA PRO A 519 -2.60 24.29 -5.37
C PRO A 519 -2.18 23.75 -6.74
N SER A 520 -2.58 24.47 -7.81
CA SER A 520 -2.07 24.27 -9.17
C SER A 520 -0.57 24.58 -9.24
N MET A 521 0.16 23.85 -10.07
CA MET A 521 1.60 24.06 -10.33
C MET A 521 1.87 25.20 -11.34
N ILE A 522 0.83 25.71 -12.03
CA ILE A 522 0.95 26.78 -13.03
C ILE A 522 0.13 27.99 -12.65
#